data_674547f35928ce6c6ed2b2011e368df6
#
_entry.id   674547f35928ce6c6ed2b2011e368df6
#
_cell.length_a   1.000
_cell.length_b   1.000
_cell.length_c   1.000
_cell.angle_alpha   90.00
_cell.angle_beta   90.00
_cell.angle_gamma   90.00
#
_symmetry.space_group_name_H-M   'P 1'
#
loop_
_entity.id
_entity.type
_entity.pdbx_description
1 polymer ?
#
loop_
_entity_poly.entity_id
_entity_poly.type
_entity_poly.pdbx_seq_one_letter_code
_entity_poly.pdbx_strand_id
1 'polypeptide(L)'
;MKQPRYLHVISLSAFLLVCSLWPLHALSQEPVKLGGARIAPHQYIRFSSTLLNEDGKPLAGSHLLSFYIHDREDRRGDPLWTETLPVQTDENGKYTVDLMTSASAGVAEVFDAHPLLYVSASIPASSSFSSAQVITTIPQGIYQDCNLDGESCSGPAGDTATSQLDKIAAANFYVVLNYSVFWGTQAELLAYAAHANSDKLKIIWTFSDPDFAKYSSKRGKYLINDYGEISATCGCSTNKGFLQYLVNLVKDLPATYGYSIGDEPTPSTASNVQNLYNIIRAADPKHPQMVNATWDDATNPSLSNLQKYLDPFSFAEILGADYYPIGTGAPASDTAAAASDVHTIATTHGKSAEMALQAFNWNQYPDSGVCSGSQCTYPTTRQLQTMLRDAATDAKPKIIFWYDYWDAVNAGQWTNFVRAVNPQHPCKR
;
A
#
# COMPACT_ATOMS: atom_id res chain seq x y z
N MET A 1 -51.59 42.10 6.77
CA MET A 1 -51.30 43.04 7.88
C MET A 1 -49.85 43.19 8.05
N LYS A 2 -49.35 44.37 7.75
CA LYS A 2 -48.21 45.19 8.16
C LYS A 2 -47.07 44.50 8.95
N GLN A 3 -45.85 44.64 8.38
CA GLN A 3 -44.58 44.64 9.06
C GLN A 3 -44.48 45.75 10.14
N PRO A 4 -43.47 45.68 11.02
CA PRO A 4 -42.49 46.74 10.96
C PRO A 4 -41.02 46.31 10.94
N ARG A 5 -40.24 47.14 10.22
CA ARG A 5 -38.81 47.26 10.17
C ARG A 5 -38.26 47.83 11.48
N TYR A 6 -37.08 47.35 11.91
CA TYR A 6 -36.19 48.12 12.79
C TYR A 6 -34.80 48.23 12.16
N LEU A 7 -34.42 49.49 11.97
CA LEU A 7 -33.08 49.99 11.67
C LEU A 7 -32.29 50.04 12.98
N HIS A 8 -31.01 49.59 12.96
CA HIS A 8 -29.98 50.12 13.90
C HIS A 8 -28.65 50.22 13.16
N VAL A 9 -28.31 51.41 12.93
CA VAL A 9 -27.22 52.33 13.18
C VAL A 9 -25.87 51.71 13.40
N ILE A 10 -25.00 52.05 12.42
CA ILE A 10 -23.57 51.77 12.28
C ILE A 10 -22.79 52.64 13.30
N SER A 11 -21.85 52.03 14.01
CA SER A 11 -20.77 52.75 14.68
C SER A 11 -19.44 52.33 14.06
N LEU A 12 -18.82 53.29 13.36
CA LEU A 12 -17.47 53.23 12.82
C LEU A 12 -16.48 53.50 13.95
N SER A 13 -15.59 52.55 14.26
CA SER A 13 -14.39 52.83 15.04
C SER A 13 -13.17 52.47 14.17
N ALA A 14 -12.47 53.52 13.76
CA ALA A 14 -11.22 53.43 13.02
C ALA A 14 -10.07 52.96 13.96
N PHE A 15 -9.42 51.85 13.61
CA PHE A 15 -8.12 51.48 14.19
C PHE A 15 -7.05 51.67 13.12
N LEU A 16 -6.19 52.65 13.38
CA LEU A 16 -4.94 52.90 12.67
C LEU A 16 -3.97 51.76 13.01
N LEU A 17 -3.67 50.89 12.02
CA LEU A 17 -2.59 49.91 12.11
C LEU A 17 -1.36 50.46 11.39
N VAL A 18 -0.33 50.77 12.18
CA VAL A 18 1.00 51.18 11.70
C VAL A 18 1.67 49.95 11.07
N CYS A 19 1.79 49.92 9.75
CA CYS A 19 2.64 48.96 9.05
C CYS A 19 4.11 49.35 9.16
N SER A 20 4.87 48.65 9.98
CA SER A 20 6.33 48.67 9.92
C SER A 20 6.79 47.80 8.73
N LEU A 21 7.34 48.48 7.73
CA LEU A 21 8.02 47.86 6.56
C LEU A 21 9.34 47.27 7.04
N TRP A 22 9.44 45.96 7.08
CA TRP A 22 10.72 45.25 7.09
C TRP A 22 11.07 44.82 5.68
N PRO A 23 12.32 45.00 5.22
CA PRO A 23 12.71 44.58 3.87
C PRO A 23 12.81 43.06 3.81
N LEU A 24 12.02 42.45 2.95
CA LEU A 24 12.18 41.06 2.52
C LEU A 24 13.50 40.90 1.75
N HIS A 25 14.51 40.35 2.41
CA HIS A 25 15.67 39.82 1.73
C HIS A 25 15.21 38.51 1.03
N ALA A 26 15.02 38.58 -0.28
CA ALA A 26 14.87 37.42 -1.14
C ALA A 26 16.20 36.64 -1.12
N LEU A 27 16.28 35.60 -0.31
CA LEU A 27 17.29 34.56 -0.47
C LEU A 27 16.91 33.74 -1.71
N SER A 28 17.63 33.95 -2.81
CA SER A 28 17.60 33.08 -3.97
C SER A 28 18.12 31.71 -3.53
N GLN A 29 17.22 30.75 -3.31
CA GLN A 29 17.61 29.35 -3.17
C GLN A 29 17.89 28.80 -4.56
N GLU A 30 19.14 28.44 -4.82
CA GLU A 30 19.51 27.65 -5.98
C GLU A 30 18.72 26.32 -5.99
N PRO A 31 18.33 25.81 -7.16
CA PRO A 31 17.60 24.54 -7.24
C PRO A 31 18.54 23.41 -6.82
N VAL A 32 18.25 22.82 -5.66
CA VAL A 32 18.91 21.61 -5.19
C VAL A 32 18.57 20.48 -6.17
N LYS A 33 19.59 19.95 -6.85
CA LYS A 33 19.49 18.73 -7.66
C LYS A 33 18.93 17.61 -6.80
N LEU A 34 17.72 17.16 -7.13
CA LEU A 34 17.08 15.97 -6.53
C LEU A 34 17.76 14.72 -7.12
N GLY A 35 18.79 14.28 -6.43
CA GLY A 35 19.36 12.96 -6.57
C GLY A 35 19.26 12.26 -5.22
N GLY A 36 18.53 11.15 -5.17
CA GLY A 36 18.45 10.28 -4.00
C GLY A 36 17.12 10.36 -3.24
N ALA A 37 16.52 9.21 -3.00
CA ALA A 37 15.34 9.06 -2.15
C ALA A 37 15.61 9.70 -0.77
N ARG A 38 14.82 10.70 -0.41
CA ARG A 38 14.90 11.28 0.94
C ARG A 38 14.22 10.32 1.91
N ILE A 39 15.01 9.62 2.69
CA ILE A 39 14.52 8.91 3.88
C ILE A 39 14.02 9.96 4.85
N ALA A 40 12.79 9.78 5.35
CA ALA A 40 12.25 10.66 6.40
C ALA A 40 13.14 10.56 7.66
N PRO A 41 13.40 11.67 8.39
CA PRO A 41 14.45 11.77 9.40
C PRO A 41 14.25 10.97 10.69
N HIS A 42 13.29 10.07 10.80
CA HIS A 42 13.09 9.20 11.97
C HIS A 42 12.48 7.86 11.53
N GLN A 43 13.29 6.97 11.01
CA GLN A 43 12.89 5.57 10.83
C GLN A 43 13.38 4.76 12.02
N TYR A 44 12.48 4.04 12.67
CA TYR A 44 12.79 3.06 13.70
C TYR A 44 11.99 1.79 13.45
N ILE A 45 12.51 0.66 13.93
CA ILE A 45 11.84 -0.63 13.85
C ILE A 45 11.14 -0.86 15.17
N ARG A 46 9.83 -1.03 15.18
CA ARG A 46 9.10 -1.49 16.36
C ARG A 46 9.12 -3.01 16.40
N PHE A 47 9.90 -3.57 17.33
CA PHE A 47 10.05 -5.00 17.51
C PHE A 47 9.20 -5.50 18.67
N SER A 48 8.35 -6.51 18.44
CA SER A 48 7.53 -7.16 19.47
C SER A 48 7.80 -8.66 19.48
N SER A 49 8.00 -9.24 20.66
CA SER A 49 8.24 -10.67 20.80
C SER A 49 7.81 -11.15 22.20
N THR A 50 8.00 -12.44 22.46
CA THR A 50 7.82 -13.04 23.78
C THR A 50 9.15 -13.60 24.26
N LEU A 51 9.56 -13.21 25.45
CA LEU A 51 10.75 -13.72 26.09
C LEU A 51 10.40 -14.96 26.92
N LEU A 52 11.07 -16.06 26.62
CA LEU A 52 10.90 -17.33 27.31
C LEU A 52 12.22 -17.75 27.95
N ASN A 53 12.14 -18.47 29.08
CA ASN A 53 13.31 -19.14 29.65
C ASN A 53 13.64 -20.44 28.89
N GLU A 54 14.68 -21.16 29.33
CA GLU A 54 15.10 -22.42 28.72
C GLU A 54 14.03 -23.53 28.78
N ASP A 55 13.11 -23.45 29.75
CA ASP A 55 11.97 -24.37 29.89
C ASP A 55 10.77 -23.97 29.03
N GLY A 56 10.87 -22.90 28.22
CA GLY A 56 9.79 -22.37 27.40
C GLY A 56 8.72 -21.58 28.18
N LYS A 57 8.99 -21.18 29.43
CA LYS A 57 8.06 -20.39 30.24
C LYS A 57 8.30 -18.90 30.07
N PRO A 58 7.25 -18.05 30.10
CA PRO A 58 7.38 -16.61 30.04
C PRO A 58 8.32 -16.04 31.11
N LEU A 59 9.17 -15.12 30.70
CA LEU A 59 10.01 -14.31 31.59
C LEU A 59 9.41 -12.92 31.74
N ALA A 60 8.84 -12.64 32.92
CA ALA A 60 8.32 -11.32 33.25
C ALA A 60 9.40 -10.45 33.89
N GLY A 61 9.28 -9.11 33.75
CA GLY A 61 10.14 -8.13 34.41
C GLY A 61 11.10 -7.40 33.46
N SER A 62 12.17 -6.84 34.04
CA SER A 62 13.16 -6.05 33.28
C SER A 62 14.31 -6.95 32.83
N HIS A 63 14.62 -6.93 31.54
CA HIS A 63 15.67 -7.72 30.93
C HIS A 63 16.54 -6.84 30.03
N LEU A 64 17.82 -7.14 29.92
CA LEU A 64 18.70 -6.56 28.94
C LEU A 64 18.73 -7.49 27.72
N LEU A 65 18.33 -6.98 26.54
CA LEU A 65 18.30 -7.77 25.31
C LEU A 65 19.22 -7.15 24.27
N SER A 66 19.96 -7.99 23.55
CA SER A 66 20.70 -7.61 22.34
C SER A 66 19.88 -7.94 21.12
N PHE A 67 19.73 -6.95 20.24
CA PHE A 67 19.01 -7.06 18.97
C PHE A 67 20.02 -7.07 17.82
N TYR A 68 19.72 -7.87 16.82
CA TYR A 68 20.58 -8.07 15.65
C TYR A 68 19.75 -7.95 14.39
N ILE A 69 20.28 -7.25 13.39
CA ILE A 69 19.70 -7.16 12.04
C ILE A 69 20.65 -7.84 11.07
N HIS A 70 20.13 -8.77 10.28
CA HIS A 70 20.84 -9.49 9.24
C HIS A 70 20.12 -9.34 7.91
N ASP A 71 20.85 -9.52 6.81
CA ASP A 71 20.31 -9.64 5.45
C ASP A 71 19.85 -11.07 5.10
N ARG A 72 20.02 -12.01 6.03
CA ARG A 72 19.76 -13.44 5.84
C ARG A 72 18.99 -14.04 7.01
N GLU A 73 18.04 -14.92 6.70
CA GLU A 73 17.24 -15.63 7.70
C GLU A 73 18.12 -16.57 8.57
N ASP A 74 19.11 -17.22 7.97
CA ASP A 74 20.02 -18.14 8.68
C ASP A 74 21.03 -17.43 9.59
N ARG A 75 21.03 -16.10 9.59
CA ARG A 75 21.89 -15.24 10.42
C ARG A 75 23.38 -15.52 10.29
N ARG A 76 23.82 -16.11 9.17
CA ARG A 76 25.24 -16.33 8.90
C ARG A 76 25.92 -15.01 8.56
N GLY A 77 27.13 -14.83 9.07
CA GLY A 77 27.91 -13.60 8.92
C GLY A 77 27.68 -12.63 10.06
N ASP A 78 28.39 -11.51 9.99
CA ASP A 78 28.24 -10.44 10.97
C ASP A 78 26.88 -9.73 10.77
N PRO A 79 26.21 -9.33 11.86
CA PRO A 79 24.99 -8.55 11.75
C PRO A 79 25.27 -7.19 11.11
N LEU A 80 24.37 -6.75 10.26
CA LEU A 80 24.40 -5.41 9.66
C LEU A 80 24.27 -4.31 10.72
N TRP A 81 23.61 -4.64 11.83
CA TRP A 81 23.42 -3.74 12.94
C TRP A 81 23.13 -4.50 14.24
N THR A 82 23.58 -3.93 15.37
CA THR A 82 23.38 -4.49 16.71
C THR A 82 23.12 -3.37 17.71
N GLU A 83 22.14 -3.59 18.59
CA GLU A 83 21.83 -2.69 19.71
C GLU A 83 21.46 -3.50 20.95
N THR A 84 21.84 -3.03 22.13
CA THR A 84 21.47 -3.66 23.40
C THR A 84 20.63 -2.68 24.22
N LEU A 85 19.41 -3.07 24.54
CA LEU A 85 18.43 -2.21 25.22
C LEU A 85 17.82 -2.91 26.44
N PRO A 86 17.48 -2.14 27.48
CA PRO A 86 16.63 -2.64 28.57
C PRO A 86 15.18 -2.75 28.04
N VAL A 87 14.58 -3.90 28.30
CA VAL A 87 13.21 -4.21 27.86
C VAL A 87 12.38 -4.64 29.06
N GLN A 88 11.16 -4.10 29.16
CA GLN A 88 10.18 -4.52 30.16
C GLN A 88 9.22 -5.52 29.53
N THR A 89 9.14 -6.73 30.07
CA THR A 89 8.18 -7.75 29.66
C THR A 89 6.99 -7.80 30.61
N ASP A 90 5.81 -8.13 30.08
CA ASP A 90 4.61 -8.39 30.86
C ASP A 90 4.63 -9.79 31.52
N GLU A 91 3.57 -10.16 32.24
CA GLU A 91 3.42 -11.46 32.90
C GLU A 91 3.45 -12.66 31.95
N ASN A 92 3.16 -12.42 30.67
CA ASN A 92 3.20 -13.42 29.60
C ASN A 92 4.55 -13.38 28.84
N GLY A 93 5.54 -12.64 29.33
CA GLY A 93 6.83 -12.44 28.71
C GLY A 93 6.81 -11.57 27.45
N LYS A 94 5.69 -10.93 27.10
CA LYS A 94 5.56 -10.09 25.92
C LYS A 94 6.24 -8.75 26.12
N TYR A 95 6.88 -8.27 25.08
CA TYR A 95 7.50 -6.95 25.05
C TYR A 95 7.41 -6.31 23.67
N THR A 96 7.56 -5.00 23.66
CA THR A 96 7.70 -4.19 22.45
C THR A 96 8.80 -3.17 22.67
N VAL A 97 9.67 -2.98 21.70
CA VAL A 97 10.78 -2.03 21.75
C VAL A 97 10.94 -1.35 20.39
N ASP A 98 11.29 -0.08 20.42
CA ASP A 98 11.62 0.67 19.21
C ASP A 98 13.15 0.65 19.03
N LEU A 99 13.62 0.00 17.95
CA LEU A 99 15.02 -0.15 17.59
C LEU A 99 15.46 0.97 16.65
N MET A 100 16.74 1.29 16.64
CA MET A 100 17.33 2.30 15.74
C MET A 100 16.80 3.72 15.96
N THR A 101 16.32 4.02 17.15
CA THR A 101 15.76 5.35 17.50
C THR A 101 16.82 6.46 17.56
N SER A 102 18.08 6.09 17.80
CA SER A 102 19.22 7.01 17.73
C SER A 102 19.71 7.03 16.28
N ALA A 103 19.39 8.08 15.54
CA ALA A 103 19.79 8.27 14.16
C ALA A 103 21.32 8.29 13.98
N SER A 104 21.94 7.13 13.86
CA SER A 104 23.27 7.03 13.27
C SER A 104 23.13 6.99 11.74
N ALA A 105 23.99 7.70 11.02
CA ALA A 105 23.95 7.82 9.56
C ALA A 105 23.94 6.46 8.81
N GLY A 106 24.43 5.39 9.45
CA GLY A 106 24.46 4.05 8.84
C GLY A 106 23.14 3.29 8.79
N VAL A 107 22.10 3.74 9.54
CA VAL A 107 20.80 3.05 9.58
C VAL A 107 20.06 3.15 8.24
N ALA A 108 20.08 4.33 7.65
CA ALA A 108 19.44 4.58 6.37
C ALA A 108 20.07 3.72 5.25
N GLU A 109 21.39 3.59 5.27
CA GLU A 109 22.13 2.81 4.28
C GLU A 109 21.80 1.31 4.34
N VAL A 110 21.56 0.77 5.55
CA VAL A 110 21.13 -0.62 5.71
C VAL A 110 19.77 -0.87 5.06
N PHE A 111 18.81 0.05 5.25
CA PHE A 111 17.48 -0.09 4.64
C PHE A 111 17.50 0.12 3.13
N ASP A 112 18.32 1.03 2.63
CA ASP A 112 18.41 1.30 1.18
C ASP A 112 19.10 0.17 0.42
N ALA A 113 20.07 -0.51 1.07
CA ALA A 113 20.84 -1.59 0.47
C ALA A 113 20.13 -2.95 0.49
N HIS A 114 19.19 -3.15 1.43
CA HIS A 114 18.57 -4.46 1.67
C HIS A 114 17.03 -4.36 1.66
N PRO A 115 16.36 -4.88 0.62
CA PRO A 115 14.90 -4.87 0.52
C PRO A 115 14.21 -5.75 1.57
N LEU A 116 14.95 -6.66 2.16
CA LEU A 116 14.50 -7.59 3.18
C LEU A 116 15.55 -7.72 4.29
N LEU A 117 15.09 -7.63 5.52
CA LEU A 117 15.92 -7.72 6.72
C LEU A 117 15.32 -8.72 7.71
N TYR A 118 16.18 -9.29 8.53
CA TYR A 118 15.80 -10.26 9.57
C TYR A 118 16.26 -9.74 10.92
N VAL A 119 15.30 -9.51 11.82
CA VAL A 119 15.56 -9.05 13.18
C VAL A 119 15.42 -10.20 14.14
N SER A 120 16.39 -10.35 15.02
CA SER A 120 16.37 -11.31 16.13
C SER A 120 16.82 -10.65 17.43
N ALA A 121 16.44 -11.24 18.56
CA ALA A 121 16.87 -10.79 19.89
C ALA A 121 17.46 -11.97 20.69
N SER A 122 18.43 -11.66 21.55
CA SER A 122 18.96 -12.62 22.52
C SER A 122 19.20 -11.94 23.88
N ILE A 123 19.24 -12.74 24.94
CA ILE A 123 19.81 -12.29 26.21
C ILE A 123 21.34 -12.25 26.04
N PRO A 124 22.05 -11.18 26.45
CA PRO A 124 23.50 -11.10 26.37
C PRO A 124 24.15 -12.32 27.02
N ALA A 125 25.18 -12.86 26.39
CA ALA A 125 25.87 -14.08 26.77
C ALA A 125 25.05 -15.39 26.64
N SER A 126 23.84 -15.35 26.07
CA SER A 126 23.09 -16.56 25.71
C SER A 126 23.35 -16.93 24.24
N SER A 127 23.44 -18.22 23.97
CA SER A 127 23.45 -18.74 22.59
C SER A 127 22.03 -18.87 21.99
N SER A 128 21.00 -18.63 22.80
CA SER A 128 19.60 -18.72 22.38
C SER A 128 19.12 -17.39 21.80
N PHE A 129 18.54 -17.44 20.61
CA PHE A 129 17.94 -16.30 19.92
C PHE A 129 16.44 -16.49 19.79
N SER A 130 15.69 -15.40 19.76
CA SER A 130 14.32 -15.43 19.25
C SER A 130 14.31 -15.93 17.80
N SER A 131 13.16 -16.42 17.33
CA SER A 131 12.97 -16.62 15.88
C SER A 131 13.20 -15.30 15.15
N ALA A 132 13.87 -15.36 13.99
CA ALA A 132 14.05 -14.19 13.16
C ALA A 132 12.67 -13.70 12.65
N GLN A 133 12.47 -12.40 12.70
CA GLN A 133 11.28 -11.74 12.13
C GLN A 133 11.69 -11.04 10.84
N VAL A 134 10.88 -11.23 9.81
CA VAL A 134 11.08 -10.62 8.49
C VAL A 134 10.62 -9.17 8.52
N ILE A 135 11.43 -8.28 7.98
CA ILE A 135 11.07 -6.88 7.73
C ILE A 135 11.36 -6.58 6.27
N THR A 136 10.40 -6.00 5.57
CA THR A 136 10.65 -5.44 4.24
C THR A 136 10.70 -3.93 4.30
N THR A 137 11.62 -3.35 3.52
CA THR A 137 11.71 -1.90 3.30
C THR A 137 10.84 -1.45 2.12
N ILE A 138 10.34 -2.41 1.35
CA ILE A 138 9.44 -2.16 0.23
C ILE A 138 8.07 -1.75 0.78
N PRO A 139 7.48 -0.65 0.29
CA PRO A 139 6.12 -0.26 0.66
C PRO A 139 5.14 -1.40 0.43
N GLN A 140 4.32 -1.70 1.44
CA GLN A 140 3.24 -2.66 1.30
C GLN A 140 1.91 -1.94 1.16
N GLY A 141 1.09 -2.41 0.24
CA GLY A 141 -0.27 -1.96 0.02
C GLY A 141 -1.27 -3.08 0.26
N ILE A 142 -2.53 -2.70 0.34
CA ILE A 142 -3.64 -3.65 0.46
C ILE A 142 -4.83 -3.17 -0.33
N TYR A 143 -5.55 -4.12 -0.93
CA TYR A 143 -6.80 -3.84 -1.61
C TYR A 143 -7.94 -3.64 -0.62
N GLN A 144 -8.81 -2.68 -0.94
CA GLN A 144 -10.04 -2.33 -0.25
C GLN A 144 -11.18 -2.29 -1.27
N ASP A 145 -12.38 -2.62 -0.86
CA ASP A 145 -13.58 -2.46 -1.68
C ASP A 145 -14.71 -1.89 -0.85
N CYS A 146 -14.81 -0.58 -0.85
CA CYS A 146 -15.84 0.18 -0.14
C CYS A 146 -16.29 1.38 -0.95
N ASN A 147 -17.60 1.53 -1.13
CA ASN A 147 -18.19 2.78 -1.57
C ASN A 147 -17.97 3.86 -0.51
N LEU A 148 -17.72 5.08 -0.95
CA LEU A 148 -17.45 6.18 -0.02
C LEU A 148 -18.71 6.71 0.68
N ASP A 149 -19.88 6.52 0.08
CA ASP A 149 -21.19 6.81 0.67
C ASP A 149 -21.56 5.87 1.83
N GLY A 150 -20.83 4.74 1.98
CA GLY A 150 -21.06 3.74 3.02
C GLY A 150 -22.19 2.76 2.70
N GLU A 151 -22.81 2.82 1.53
CA GLU A 151 -23.90 1.91 1.14
C GLU A 151 -23.42 0.49 0.88
N SER A 152 -22.18 0.34 0.39
CA SER A 152 -21.58 -0.96 0.12
C SER A 152 -20.12 -0.96 0.53
N CYS A 153 -19.78 -1.85 1.45
CA CYS A 153 -18.42 -2.03 1.93
C CYS A 153 -18.16 -3.52 2.13
N SER A 154 -17.22 -4.06 1.39
CA SER A 154 -16.79 -5.45 1.55
C SER A 154 -16.02 -5.57 2.87
N GLY A 155 -16.53 -6.41 3.78
CA GLY A 155 -15.94 -6.59 5.11
C GLY A 155 -16.98 -6.85 6.19
N PRO A 156 -16.61 -6.73 7.47
CA PRO A 156 -17.52 -6.91 8.60
C PRO A 156 -18.67 -5.90 8.57
N ALA A 157 -19.84 -6.35 9.01
CA ALA A 157 -21.01 -5.47 9.12
C ALA A 157 -20.70 -4.24 9.98
N GLY A 158 -21.01 -3.05 9.45
CA GLY A 158 -20.76 -1.76 10.09
C GLY A 158 -19.38 -1.16 9.80
N ASP A 159 -18.53 -1.81 9.03
CA ASP A 159 -17.32 -1.17 8.50
C ASP A 159 -17.70 -0.10 7.46
N THR A 160 -16.93 0.97 7.45
CA THR A 160 -16.97 2.03 6.44
C THR A 160 -15.60 2.14 5.78
N ALA A 161 -15.52 2.80 4.64
CA ALA A 161 -14.26 3.01 3.95
C ALA A 161 -13.19 3.62 4.88
N THR A 162 -13.55 4.62 5.70
CA THR A 162 -12.62 5.26 6.65
C THR A 162 -12.29 4.39 7.85
N SER A 163 -13.23 3.61 8.41
CA SER A 163 -12.92 2.70 9.52
C SER A 163 -11.99 1.57 9.11
N GLN A 164 -12.02 1.18 7.83
CA GLN A 164 -11.04 0.25 7.29
C GLN A 164 -9.67 0.90 7.12
N LEU A 165 -9.59 2.20 6.72
CA LEU A 165 -8.31 2.93 6.69
C LEU A 165 -7.63 2.93 8.06
N ASP A 166 -8.39 3.18 9.15
CA ASP A 166 -7.86 3.12 10.53
C ASP A 166 -7.21 1.76 10.82
N LYS A 167 -7.88 0.66 10.45
CA LYS A 167 -7.38 -0.71 10.68
C LYS A 167 -6.17 -1.03 9.80
N ILE A 168 -6.18 -0.57 8.54
CA ILE A 168 -5.09 -0.73 7.58
C ILE A 168 -3.86 0.06 8.05
N ALA A 169 -4.04 1.29 8.50
CA ALA A 169 -2.96 2.12 9.04
C ALA A 169 -2.39 1.55 10.34
N ALA A 170 -3.27 1.08 11.25
CA ALA A 170 -2.86 0.42 12.49
C ALA A 170 -2.06 -0.88 12.23
N ALA A 171 -2.29 -1.53 11.10
CA ALA A 171 -1.52 -2.67 10.62
C ALA A 171 -0.24 -2.28 9.87
N ASN A 172 0.10 -0.99 9.82
CA ASN A 172 1.29 -0.41 9.19
C ASN A 172 1.39 -0.63 7.67
N PHE A 173 0.29 -0.77 6.97
CA PHE A 173 0.31 -0.64 5.51
C PHE A 173 0.59 0.81 5.12
N TYR A 174 1.18 0.98 3.95
CA TYR A 174 1.56 2.31 3.44
C TYR A 174 0.62 2.82 2.37
N VAL A 175 0.06 1.91 1.56
CA VAL A 175 -0.80 2.25 0.42
C VAL A 175 -2.10 1.46 0.49
N VAL A 176 -3.19 2.11 0.12
CA VAL A 176 -4.48 1.47 -0.11
C VAL A 176 -4.91 1.67 -1.56
N LEU A 177 -5.48 0.61 -2.14
CA LEU A 177 -6.15 0.64 -3.42
C LEU A 177 -7.61 0.26 -3.18
N ASN A 178 -8.53 1.22 -3.28
CA ASN A 178 -9.95 0.97 -3.10
C ASN A 178 -10.63 0.85 -4.47
N TYR A 179 -11.20 -0.31 -4.75
CA TYR A 179 -11.89 -0.56 -6.02
C TYR A 179 -13.08 0.37 -6.25
N SER A 180 -13.78 0.72 -5.18
CA SER A 180 -15.02 1.51 -5.23
C SER A 180 -14.80 2.99 -4.86
N VAL A 181 -13.58 3.51 -4.98
CA VAL A 181 -13.18 4.85 -4.51
C VAL A 181 -13.93 6.01 -5.17
N PHE A 182 -14.50 5.82 -6.35
CA PHE A 182 -15.27 6.85 -7.06
C PHE A 182 -16.78 6.70 -6.90
N TRP A 183 -17.24 5.72 -6.11
CA TRP A 183 -18.64 5.60 -5.72
C TRP A 183 -18.91 6.45 -4.47
N GLY A 184 -19.62 7.54 -4.68
CA GLY A 184 -19.92 8.57 -3.69
C GLY A 184 -19.85 9.98 -4.26
N THR A 185 -19.96 10.97 -3.40
CA THR A 185 -19.87 12.39 -3.75
C THR A 185 -18.43 12.89 -3.77
N GLN A 186 -18.20 14.05 -4.39
CA GLN A 186 -16.91 14.75 -4.30
C GLN A 186 -16.49 15.01 -2.84
N ALA A 187 -17.44 15.37 -1.98
CA ALA A 187 -17.16 15.68 -0.57
C ALA A 187 -16.66 14.46 0.18
N GLU A 188 -17.28 13.30 -0.04
CA GLU A 188 -16.85 12.01 0.54
C GLU A 188 -15.48 11.58 0.04
N LEU A 189 -15.21 11.74 -1.25
CA LEU A 189 -13.88 11.45 -1.82
C LEU A 189 -12.78 12.31 -1.16
N LEU A 190 -13.02 13.60 -1.01
CA LEU A 190 -12.07 14.50 -0.34
C LEU A 190 -11.92 14.18 1.15
N ALA A 191 -13.00 13.80 1.82
CA ALA A 191 -12.96 13.36 3.22
C ALA A 191 -12.17 12.05 3.39
N TYR A 192 -12.39 11.08 2.52
CA TYR A 192 -11.63 9.83 2.48
C TYR A 192 -10.13 10.08 2.28
N ALA A 193 -9.76 10.94 1.32
CA ALA A 193 -8.37 11.32 1.09
C ALA A 193 -7.74 12.05 2.28
N ALA A 194 -8.48 12.95 2.93
CA ALA A 194 -8.02 13.65 4.12
C ALA A 194 -7.79 12.68 5.29
N HIS A 195 -8.70 11.70 5.46
CA HIS A 195 -8.57 10.66 6.47
C HIS A 195 -7.34 9.78 6.22
N ALA A 196 -7.16 9.27 4.99
CA ALA A 196 -5.97 8.51 4.61
C ALA A 196 -4.68 9.30 4.87
N ASN A 197 -4.66 10.61 4.56
CA ASN A 197 -3.51 11.46 4.83
C ASN A 197 -3.24 11.65 6.34
N SER A 198 -4.29 11.76 7.17
CA SER A 198 -4.13 11.84 8.63
C SER A 198 -3.48 10.57 9.19
N ASP A 199 -3.82 9.42 8.65
CA ASP A 199 -3.29 8.10 8.98
C ASP A 199 -1.96 7.79 8.28
N LYS A 200 -1.46 8.75 7.47
CA LYS A 200 -0.23 8.63 6.68
C LYS A 200 -0.26 7.52 5.63
N LEU A 201 -1.44 7.12 5.24
CA LEU A 201 -1.67 6.25 4.11
C LEU A 201 -1.57 7.03 2.80
N LYS A 202 -1.15 6.34 1.77
CA LYS A 202 -1.24 6.77 0.38
C LYS A 202 -2.35 6.03 -0.34
N ILE A 203 -2.88 6.64 -1.38
CA ILE A 203 -3.97 6.07 -2.18
C ILE A 203 -3.49 5.86 -3.61
N ILE A 204 -3.72 4.68 -4.16
CA ILE A 204 -3.76 4.47 -5.60
C ILE A 204 -5.23 4.60 -6.03
N TRP A 205 -5.49 5.60 -6.87
CA TRP A 205 -6.81 5.89 -7.38
C TRP A 205 -7.16 4.91 -8.49
N THR A 206 -8.26 4.20 -8.34
CA THR A 206 -8.60 3.06 -9.18
C THR A 206 -9.43 3.50 -10.39
N PHE A 207 -8.81 3.46 -11.56
CA PHE A 207 -9.43 3.55 -12.88
C PHE A 207 -9.41 2.20 -13.61
N SER A 208 -9.21 1.11 -12.86
CA SER A 208 -9.08 -0.23 -13.41
C SER A 208 -10.41 -0.90 -13.75
N ASP A 209 -11.55 -0.34 -13.28
CA ASP A 209 -12.85 -0.78 -13.79
C ASP A 209 -12.83 -0.77 -15.33
N PRO A 210 -13.14 -1.90 -15.98
CA PRO A 210 -13.09 -2.02 -17.44
C PRO A 210 -13.86 -0.94 -18.19
N ASP A 211 -14.89 -0.36 -17.59
CA ASP A 211 -15.69 0.68 -18.19
C ASP A 211 -14.92 2.00 -18.34
N PHE A 212 -14.00 2.33 -17.43
CA PHE A 212 -13.13 3.49 -17.61
C PHE A 212 -12.31 3.38 -18.90
N ALA A 213 -11.66 2.25 -19.12
CA ALA A 213 -10.89 2.02 -20.34
C ALA A 213 -11.78 1.91 -21.58
N LYS A 214 -12.86 1.12 -21.49
CA LYS A 214 -13.81 0.85 -22.58
C LYS A 214 -14.48 2.13 -23.11
N TYR A 215 -14.88 3.03 -22.22
CA TYR A 215 -15.60 4.25 -22.58
C TYR A 215 -14.72 5.49 -22.69
N SER A 216 -13.44 5.41 -22.36
CA SER A 216 -12.51 6.55 -22.36
C SER A 216 -12.45 7.30 -23.70
N SER A 217 -12.52 6.57 -24.83
CA SER A 217 -12.56 7.13 -26.20
C SER A 217 -13.96 7.36 -26.75
N LYS A 218 -15.02 6.94 -26.02
CA LYS A 218 -16.39 7.05 -26.52
C LYS A 218 -16.95 8.45 -26.35
N ARG A 219 -17.77 8.86 -27.30
CA ARG A 219 -18.60 10.08 -27.18
C ARG A 219 -19.87 9.72 -26.40
N GLY A 220 -20.36 10.68 -25.61
CA GLY A 220 -21.56 10.50 -24.79
C GLY A 220 -21.26 10.50 -23.30
N LYS A 221 -22.24 10.11 -22.50
CA LYS A 221 -22.23 10.23 -21.04
C LYS A 221 -22.21 8.87 -20.31
N TYR A 222 -21.57 7.85 -20.87
CA TYR A 222 -21.57 6.50 -20.29
C TYR A 222 -21.03 6.50 -18.85
N LEU A 223 -19.77 6.93 -18.66
CA LEU A 223 -19.14 7.00 -17.33
C LEU A 223 -19.82 8.02 -16.40
N ILE A 224 -20.26 9.15 -16.95
CA ILE A 224 -20.95 10.20 -16.18
C ILE A 224 -22.26 9.66 -15.60
N ASN A 225 -22.95 8.78 -16.32
CA ASN A 225 -24.20 8.19 -15.83
C ASN A 225 -23.94 7.11 -14.79
N ASP A 226 -22.88 6.31 -14.96
CA ASP A 226 -22.53 5.22 -14.05
C ASP A 226 -22.03 5.74 -12.70
N TYR A 227 -21.25 6.83 -12.70
CA TYR A 227 -20.74 7.50 -11.50
C TYR A 227 -21.52 8.80 -11.19
N GLY A 228 -22.85 8.71 -11.19
CA GLY A 228 -23.76 9.86 -11.17
C GLY A 228 -23.54 10.85 -10.03
N GLU A 229 -23.25 10.40 -8.83
CA GLU A 229 -23.08 11.26 -7.65
C GLU A 229 -21.84 12.14 -7.75
N ILE A 230 -20.66 11.58 -7.98
CA ILE A 230 -19.43 12.36 -8.15
C ILE A 230 -19.49 13.20 -9.44
N SER A 231 -20.22 12.73 -10.44
CA SER A 231 -20.39 13.46 -11.70
C SER A 231 -21.33 14.67 -11.60
N ALA A 232 -22.20 14.72 -10.59
CA ALA A 232 -23.18 15.79 -10.42
C ALA A 232 -22.54 17.19 -10.33
N THR A 233 -21.35 17.29 -9.77
CA THR A 233 -20.60 18.54 -9.63
C THR A 233 -19.67 18.84 -10.81
N CYS A 234 -19.39 17.84 -11.67
CA CYS A 234 -18.49 17.98 -12.80
C CYS A 234 -19.00 18.93 -13.89
N GLY A 235 -20.29 18.92 -14.17
CA GLY A 235 -20.86 19.60 -15.35
C GLY A 235 -20.31 19.07 -16.69
N CYS A 236 -19.68 17.91 -16.68
CA CYS A 236 -19.01 17.33 -17.83
C CYS A 236 -20.01 16.82 -18.87
N SER A 237 -19.66 16.98 -20.15
CA SER A 237 -20.48 16.48 -21.26
C SER A 237 -19.85 15.28 -21.99
N THR A 238 -18.61 14.93 -21.66
CA THR A 238 -17.85 13.85 -22.31
C THR A 238 -17.14 12.96 -21.26
N ASN A 239 -16.97 11.68 -21.58
CA ASN A 239 -16.20 10.75 -20.73
C ASN A 239 -14.77 11.26 -20.48
N LYS A 240 -14.09 11.74 -21.51
CA LYS A 240 -12.75 12.34 -21.37
C LYS A 240 -12.73 13.51 -20.39
N GLY A 241 -13.73 14.41 -20.48
CA GLY A 241 -13.86 15.53 -19.53
C GLY A 241 -14.08 15.05 -18.11
N PHE A 242 -14.89 14.01 -17.92
CA PHE A 242 -15.14 13.41 -16.62
C PHE A 242 -13.88 12.73 -16.05
N LEU A 243 -13.14 11.95 -16.85
CA LEU A 243 -11.88 11.36 -16.43
C LEU A 243 -10.85 12.42 -16.00
N GLN A 244 -10.73 13.50 -16.80
CA GLN A 244 -9.85 14.62 -16.45
C GLN A 244 -10.30 15.34 -15.17
N TYR A 245 -11.61 15.46 -14.96
CA TYR A 245 -12.16 16.01 -13.72
C TYR A 245 -11.77 15.16 -12.51
N LEU A 246 -11.97 13.83 -12.55
CA LEU A 246 -11.58 12.93 -11.46
C LEU A 246 -10.08 13.04 -11.14
N VAL A 247 -9.23 13.02 -12.14
CA VAL A 247 -7.79 13.19 -11.95
C VAL A 247 -7.46 14.55 -11.32
N ASN A 248 -8.08 15.63 -11.80
CA ASN A 248 -7.86 16.97 -11.25
C ASN A 248 -8.34 17.12 -9.80
N LEU A 249 -9.34 16.35 -9.36
CA LEU A 249 -9.77 16.32 -7.96
C LEU A 249 -8.70 15.74 -7.03
N VAL A 250 -7.94 14.76 -7.51
CA VAL A 250 -7.10 13.94 -6.62
C VAL A 250 -5.60 14.16 -6.79
N LYS A 251 -5.12 14.64 -7.94
CA LYS A 251 -3.69 14.71 -8.28
C LYS A 251 -2.83 15.52 -7.32
N ASP A 252 -3.39 16.55 -6.70
CA ASP A 252 -2.65 17.45 -5.79
C ASP A 252 -2.93 17.13 -4.30
N LEU A 253 -3.69 16.07 -4.01
CA LEU A 253 -3.95 15.64 -2.63
C LEU A 253 -2.70 14.97 -2.03
N PRO A 254 -2.34 15.29 -0.78
CA PRO A 254 -1.16 14.70 -0.15
C PRO A 254 -1.18 13.17 -0.06
N ALA A 255 -2.37 12.55 -0.05
CA ALA A 255 -2.52 11.11 -0.02
C ALA A 255 -2.27 10.43 -1.37
N THR A 256 -2.24 11.16 -2.50
CA THR A 256 -2.09 10.55 -3.83
C THR A 256 -0.72 9.88 -3.99
N TYR A 257 -0.73 8.59 -4.34
CA TYR A 257 0.45 7.82 -4.74
C TYR A 257 0.54 7.67 -6.27
N GLY A 258 -0.58 7.32 -6.90
CA GLY A 258 -0.67 7.05 -8.33
C GLY A 258 -2.05 6.57 -8.75
N TYR A 259 -2.10 5.92 -9.89
CA TYR A 259 -3.34 5.48 -10.52
C TYR A 259 -3.23 4.02 -10.96
N SER A 260 -4.23 3.19 -10.63
CA SER A 260 -4.41 1.88 -11.24
C SER A 260 -5.31 2.04 -12.45
N ILE A 261 -4.83 1.64 -13.63
CA ILE A 261 -5.53 1.84 -14.92
C ILE A 261 -5.89 0.53 -15.62
N GLY A 262 -5.52 -0.59 -15.04
CA GLY A 262 -5.84 -1.93 -15.55
C GLY A 262 -5.59 -2.96 -14.47
N ASP A 263 -6.63 -3.72 -14.17
CA ASP A 263 -6.64 -4.86 -13.29
C ASP A 263 -7.00 -6.07 -14.16
N GLU A 264 -6.05 -6.97 -14.31
CA GLU A 264 -6.12 -8.12 -15.20
C GLU A 264 -6.60 -7.80 -16.64
N PRO A 265 -6.12 -6.72 -17.28
CA PRO A 265 -6.60 -6.38 -18.61
C PRO A 265 -6.09 -7.38 -19.64
N THR A 266 -6.95 -7.76 -20.57
CA THR A 266 -6.54 -8.64 -21.68
C THR A 266 -5.78 -7.87 -22.76
N PRO A 267 -4.89 -8.51 -23.54
CA PRO A 267 -4.18 -7.87 -24.66
C PRO A 267 -5.10 -7.16 -25.65
N SER A 268 -6.34 -7.66 -25.82
CA SER A 268 -7.34 -7.06 -26.72
C SER A 268 -7.85 -5.71 -26.24
N THR A 269 -7.70 -5.38 -24.96
CA THR A 269 -8.12 -4.09 -24.37
C THR A 269 -7.00 -3.06 -24.34
N ALA A 270 -5.78 -3.42 -24.73
CA ALA A 270 -4.58 -2.56 -24.60
C ALA A 270 -4.76 -1.16 -25.20
N SER A 271 -5.40 -1.03 -26.38
CA SER A 271 -5.66 0.26 -27.00
C SER A 271 -6.59 1.15 -26.17
N ASN A 272 -7.57 0.58 -25.47
CA ASN A 272 -8.47 1.29 -24.61
C ASN A 272 -7.75 1.77 -23.34
N VAL A 273 -6.96 0.88 -22.71
CA VAL A 273 -6.15 1.23 -21.53
C VAL A 273 -5.10 2.28 -21.89
N GLN A 274 -4.47 2.19 -23.06
CA GLN A 274 -3.52 3.22 -23.53
C GLN A 274 -4.20 4.59 -23.73
N ASN A 275 -5.44 4.60 -24.22
CA ASN A 275 -6.20 5.84 -24.34
C ASN A 275 -6.50 6.44 -22.97
N LEU A 276 -6.92 5.63 -22.00
CA LEU A 276 -7.11 6.03 -20.60
C LEU A 276 -5.80 6.57 -20.00
N TYR A 277 -4.70 5.83 -20.17
CA TYR A 277 -3.37 6.26 -19.77
C TYR A 277 -3.04 7.66 -20.27
N ASN A 278 -3.26 7.92 -21.56
CA ASN A 278 -2.96 9.21 -22.18
C ASN A 278 -3.82 10.35 -21.61
N ILE A 279 -5.09 10.08 -21.28
CA ILE A 279 -5.98 11.06 -20.66
C ILE A 279 -5.48 11.43 -19.26
N ILE A 280 -5.14 10.44 -18.45
CA ILE A 280 -4.64 10.63 -17.08
C ILE A 280 -3.27 11.34 -17.13
N ARG A 281 -2.35 10.87 -17.96
CA ARG A 281 -1.01 11.44 -18.12
C ARG A 281 -1.04 12.92 -18.55
N ALA A 282 -1.99 13.29 -19.39
CA ALA A 282 -2.17 14.69 -19.81
C ALA A 282 -2.68 15.59 -18.67
N ALA A 283 -3.45 15.04 -17.75
CA ALA A 283 -3.98 15.77 -16.58
C ALA A 283 -2.99 15.77 -15.40
N ASP A 284 -2.23 14.69 -15.25
CA ASP A 284 -1.23 14.51 -14.21
C ASP A 284 0.04 13.79 -14.76
N PRO A 285 1.06 14.54 -15.13
CA PRO A 285 2.32 13.96 -15.59
C PRO A 285 3.24 13.46 -14.46
N LYS A 286 2.91 13.69 -13.18
CA LYS A 286 3.81 13.46 -12.05
C LYS A 286 3.64 12.07 -11.43
N HIS A 287 2.41 11.63 -11.25
CA HIS A 287 2.13 10.38 -10.54
C HIS A 287 2.18 9.18 -11.51
N PRO A 288 2.68 8.02 -11.02
CA PRO A 288 2.76 6.83 -11.85
C PRO A 288 1.39 6.22 -12.11
N GLN A 289 1.27 5.55 -13.23
CA GLN A 289 0.13 4.71 -13.58
C GLN A 289 0.56 3.24 -13.59
N MET A 290 -0.28 2.37 -13.06
CA MET A 290 -0.02 0.96 -12.83
C MET A 290 -0.99 0.10 -13.63
N VAL A 291 -0.47 -0.98 -14.19
CA VAL A 291 -1.23 -2.08 -14.75
C VAL A 291 -0.80 -3.36 -14.05
N ASN A 292 -1.76 -4.13 -13.58
CA ASN A 292 -1.57 -5.42 -12.96
C ASN A 292 -2.21 -6.50 -13.85
N ALA A 293 -1.46 -7.55 -14.19
CA ALA A 293 -1.90 -8.64 -15.05
C ALA A 293 -1.99 -9.95 -14.28
N THR A 294 -2.69 -10.92 -14.83
CA THR A 294 -2.69 -12.30 -14.34
C THR A 294 -2.00 -13.22 -15.32
N TRP A 295 -1.68 -14.46 -14.89
CA TRP A 295 -1.24 -15.54 -15.77
C TRP A 295 -2.45 -16.30 -16.31
N ASP A 296 -2.37 -16.79 -17.57
CA ASP A 296 -3.35 -17.73 -18.12
C ASP A 296 -3.43 -19.01 -17.30
N ASP A 297 -2.32 -19.44 -16.72
CA ASP A 297 -2.19 -20.66 -15.93
C ASP A 297 -1.38 -20.35 -14.66
N ALA A 298 -2.10 -20.17 -13.56
CA ALA A 298 -1.49 -19.91 -12.25
C ALA A 298 -0.70 -21.12 -11.71
N THR A 299 -0.93 -22.33 -12.26
CA THR A 299 -0.19 -23.55 -11.85
C THR A 299 1.10 -23.74 -12.61
N ASN A 300 1.27 -23.03 -13.72
CA ASN A 300 2.46 -23.09 -14.56
C ASN A 300 2.88 -21.66 -15.01
N PRO A 301 3.25 -20.79 -14.09
CA PRO A 301 3.70 -19.45 -14.43
C PRO A 301 4.94 -19.52 -15.31
N SER A 302 4.96 -18.74 -16.40
CA SER A 302 6.12 -18.65 -17.27
C SER A 302 6.27 -17.26 -17.83
N LEU A 303 7.53 -16.84 -18.04
CA LEU A 303 7.86 -15.53 -18.60
C LEU A 303 7.12 -15.25 -19.91
N SER A 304 7.11 -16.22 -20.85
CA SER A 304 6.47 -16.06 -22.15
C SER A 304 4.96 -15.91 -22.06
N ASN A 305 4.33 -16.51 -21.05
CA ASN A 305 2.91 -16.37 -20.80
C ASN A 305 2.62 -14.97 -20.25
N LEU A 306 3.30 -14.54 -19.19
CA LEU A 306 3.12 -13.22 -18.60
C LEU A 306 3.44 -12.09 -19.60
N GLN A 307 4.44 -12.23 -20.46
CA GLN A 307 4.77 -11.26 -21.51
C GLN A 307 3.59 -10.96 -22.43
N LYS A 308 2.77 -11.94 -22.78
CA LYS A 308 1.56 -11.71 -23.58
C LYS A 308 0.61 -10.70 -22.96
N TYR A 309 0.57 -10.70 -21.62
CA TYR A 309 -0.34 -9.84 -20.83
C TYR A 309 0.29 -8.52 -20.42
N LEU A 310 1.61 -8.41 -20.25
CA LEU A 310 2.26 -7.18 -19.81
C LEU A 310 2.87 -6.35 -20.92
N ASP A 311 3.47 -6.97 -21.96
CA ASP A 311 4.10 -6.21 -23.05
C ASP A 311 3.15 -5.22 -23.74
N PRO A 312 1.86 -5.56 -24.00
CA PRO A 312 0.92 -4.60 -24.57
C PRO A 312 0.66 -3.35 -23.72
N PHE A 313 0.99 -3.41 -22.43
CA PHE A 313 0.77 -2.33 -21.46
C PHE A 313 2.07 -1.63 -21.03
N SER A 314 3.17 -1.86 -21.74
CA SER A 314 4.48 -1.29 -21.43
C SER A 314 4.57 0.25 -21.47
N PHE A 315 3.50 0.94 -21.82
CA PHE A 315 3.37 2.39 -21.66
C PHE A 315 3.21 2.81 -20.19
N ALA A 316 2.64 1.96 -19.31
CA ALA A 316 2.49 2.27 -17.88
C ALA A 316 3.85 2.37 -17.17
N GLU A 317 3.93 3.10 -16.05
CA GLU A 317 5.18 3.27 -15.28
C GLU A 317 5.46 2.11 -14.36
N ILE A 318 4.40 1.41 -13.91
CA ILE A 318 4.49 0.24 -13.04
C ILE A 318 3.79 -0.91 -13.74
N LEU A 319 4.51 -2.00 -13.91
CA LEU A 319 3.99 -3.26 -14.45
C LEU A 319 4.02 -4.30 -13.36
N GLY A 320 2.88 -4.89 -13.09
CA GLY A 320 2.71 -5.85 -12.02
C GLY A 320 1.94 -7.09 -12.43
N ALA A 321 1.91 -8.06 -11.53
CA ALA A 321 1.11 -9.24 -11.70
C ALA A 321 0.59 -9.79 -10.37
N ASP A 322 -0.62 -10.35 -10.43
CA ASP A 322 -1.23 -11.14 -9.36
C ASP A 322 -0.64 -12.54 -9.36
N TYR A 323 -0.28 -13.04 -8.17
CA TYR A 323 0.12 -14.42 -8.03
C TYR A 323 -0.43 -15.04 -6.74
N TYR A 324 -1.33 -16.01 -6.89
CA TYR A 324 -2.14 -16.60 -5.82
C TYR A 324 -1.99 -18.12 -5.77
N PRO A 325 -0.83 -18.66 -5.32
CA PRO A 325 -0.51 -20.08 -5.45
C PRO A 325 -1.26 -21.00 -4.48
N ILE A 326 -1.70 -20.50 -3.32
CA ILE A 326 -2.20 -21.36 -2.25
C ILE A 326 -3.61 -21.86 -2.59
N GLY A 327 -3.77 -23.18 -2.71
CA GLY A 327 -5.02 -23.82 -3.13
C GLY A 327 -5.04 -24.23 -4.59
N THR A 328 -4.13 -23.72 -5.43
CA THR A 328 -4.03 -24.14 -6.85
C THR A 328 -3.27 -25.47 -7.04
N GLY A 329 -2.56 -25.93 -6.01
CA GLY A 329 -1.60 -27.02 -6.08
C GLY A 329 -0.14 -26.56 -6.21
N ALA A 330 0.10 -25.27 -6.51
CA ALA A 330 1.42 -24.68 -6.54
C ALA A 330 1.92 -24.36 -5.12
N PRO A 331 3.21 -24.54 -4.83
CA PRO A 331 3.76 -24.15 -3.54
C PRO A 331 3.98 -22.62 -3.47
N ALA A 332 3.97 -22.06 -2.26
CA ALA A 332 4.25 -20.63 -2.03
C ALA A 332 5.62 -20.19 -2.61
N SER A 333 6.59 -21.10 -2.71
CA SER A 333 7.93 -20.83 -3.27
C SER A 333 7.95 -20.53 -4.76
N ASP A 334 6.88 -20.86 -5.50
CA ASP A 334 6.78 -20.53 -6.93
C ASP A 334 6.58 -19.03 -7.14
N THR A 335 6.27 -18.28 -6.06
CA THR A 335 6.30 -16.82 -6.06
C THR A 335 7.67 -16.26 -6.51
N ALA A 336 8.77 -16.95 -6.23
CA ALA A 336 10.10 -16.55 -6.68
C ALA A 336 10.20 -16.49 -8.20
N ALA A 337 9.71 -17.52 -8.90
CA ALA A 337 9.70 -17.56 -10.36
C ALA A 337 8.77 -16.48 -10.94
N ALA A 338 7.57 -16.33 -10.39
CA ALA A 338 6.62 -15.29 -10.78
C ALA A 338 7.22 -13.88 -10.62
N ALA A 339 7.84 -13.62 -9.48
CA ALA A 339 8.51 -12.35 -9.17
C ALA A 339 9.67 -12.04 -10.12
N SER A 340 10.49 -13.05 -10.43
CA SER A 340 11.57 -12.94 -11.40
C SER A 340 11.09 -12.62 -12.81
N ASP A 341 9.96 -13.19 -13.22
CA ASP A 341 9.35 -12.93 -14.53
C ASP A 341 8.83 -11.48 -14.62
N VAL A 342 8.12 -11.00 -13.58
CA VAL A 342 7.67 -9.61 -13.49
C VAL A 342 8.87 -8.65 -13.55
N HIS A 343 9.93 -8.93 -12.77
CA HIS A 343 11.15 -8.12 -12.79
C HIS A 343 11.77 -8.05 -14.18
N THR A 344 11.87 -9.18 -14.85
CA THR A 344 12.45 -9.29 -16.19
C THR A 344 11.67 -8.43 -17.19
N ILE A 345 10.35 -8.52 -17.18
CA ILE A 345 9.48 -7.74 -18.06
C ILE A 345 9.59 -6.24 -17.74
N ALA A 346 9.45 -5.86 -16.48
CA ALA A 346 9.51 -4.48 -16.06
C ALA A 346 10.84 -3.85 -16.43
N THR A 347 11.97 -4.51 -16.16
CA THR A 347 13.31 -4.00 -16.47
C THR A 347 13.57 -3.94 -17.98
N THR A 348 13.08 -4.90 -18.76
CA THR A 348 13.17 -4.89 -20.23
C THR A 348 12.52 -3.65 -20.83
N HIS A 349 11.41 -3.20 -20.24
CA HIS A 349 10.71 -1.99 -20.66
C HIS A 349 11.15 -0.72 -19.92
N GLY A 350 12.14 -0.79 -19.02
CA GLY A 350 12.60 0.35 -18.20
C GLY A 350 11.53 0.84 -17.22
N LYS A 351 10.71 -0.08 -16.68
CA LYS A 351 9.60 0.18 -15.77
C LYS A 351 9.90 -0.33 -14.37
N SER A 352 9.09 0.09 -13.41
CA SER A 352 9.08 -0.47 -12.06
C SER A 352 8.20 -1.71 -12.01
N ALA A 353 8.60 -2.70 -11.19
CA ALA A 353 7.81 -3.88 -10.92
C ALA A 353 6.79 -3.64 -9.80
N GLU A 354 5.71 -4.42 -9.78
CA GLU A 354 4.75 -4.58 -8.69
C GLU A 354 4.38 -6.06 -8.57
N MET A 355 4.02 -6.50 -7.36
CA MET A 355 3.48 -7.84 -7.12
C MET A 355 2.24 -7.75 -6.24
N ALA A 356 1.14 -8.39 -6.66
CA ALA A 356 0.00 -8.62 -5.79
C ALA A 356 0.01 -10.08 -5.29
N LEU A 357 -0.05 -10.23 -3.98
CA LEU A 357 0.11 -11.49 -3.26
C LEU A 357 -1.19 -11.91 -2.56
N GLN A 358 -1.32 -13.19 -2.31
CA GLN A 358 -2.53 -13.81 -1.78
C GLN A 358 -2.72 -13.61 -0.28
N ALA A 359 -3.83 -12.99 0.12
CA ALA A 359 -4.29 -12.89 1.50
C ALA A 359 -5.75 -13.40 1.68
N PHE A 360 -6.13 -14.40 0.93
CA PHE A 360 -7.48 -15.01 0.92
C PHE A 360 -7.39 -16.53 0.78
N ASN A 361 -8.53 -17.21 0.92
CA ASN A 361 -8.67 -18.61 0.49
C ASN A 361 -9.68 -18.73 -0.65
N TRP A 362 -9.46 -19.69 -1.54
CA TRP A 362 -10.30 -19.86 -2.74
C TRP A 362 -11.75 -20.28 -2.44
N ASN A 363 -12.09 -20.71 -1.21
CA ASN A 363 -13.50 -20.91 -0.82
C ASN A 363 -14.32 -19.61 -0.85
N GLN A 364 -13.66 -18.46 -0.75
CA GLN A 364 -14.29 -17.15 -0.85
C GLN A 364 -14.67 -16.83 -2.31
N TYR A 365 -14.12 -17.57 -3.27
CA TYR A 365 -14.34 -17.46 -4.71
C TYR A 365 -14.78 -18.80 -5.31
N PRO A 366 -15.97 -19.32 -4.94
CA PRO A 366 -16.41 -20.66 -5.35
C PRO A 366 -16.55 -20.84 -6.86
N ASP A 367 -16.82 -19.75 -7.57
CA ASP A 367 -16.99 -19.76 -9.03
C ASP A 367 -15.65 -19.80 -9.79
N SER A 368 -14.52 -19.64 -9.10
CA SER A 368 -13.20 -19.71 -9.73
C SER A 368 -12.84 -21.13 -10.20
N GLY A 369 -13.43 -22.16 -9.58
CA GLY A 369 -13.12 -23.55 -9.87
C GLY A 369 -11.70 -24.00 -9.49
N VAL A 370 -10.93 -23.14 -8.81
CA VAL A 370 -9.51 -23.41 -8.48
C VAL A 370 -9.35 -24.54 -7.48
N CYS A 371 -10.17 -24.56 -6.43
CA CYS A 371 -10.17 -25.65 -5.46
C CYS A 371 -11.55 -25.84 -4.83
N SER A 372 -11.74 -26.90 -4.05
CA SER A 372 -12.99 -27.17 -3.35
C SER A 372 -12.76 -27.77 -1.96
N GLY A 373 -13.63 -27.40 -1.02
CA GLY A 373 -13.66 -27.99 0.32
C GLY A 373 -12.38 -27.73 1.14
N SER A 374 -11.87 -28.75 1.81
CA SER A 374 -10.74 -28.64 2.74
C SER A 374 -9.38 -28.34 2.10
N GLN A 375 -9.28 -28.41 0.78
CA GLN A 375 -8.06 -28.02 0.05
C GLN A 375 -7.90 -26.49 -0.04
N CYS A 376 -9.00 -25.75 0.00
CA CYS A 376 -9.00 -24.30 -0.02
C CYS A 376 -8.71 -23.76 1.37
N THR A 377 -7.46 -23.72 1.76
CA THR A 377 -7.04 -23.18 3.05
C THR A 377 -6.53 -21.75 2.90
N TYR A 378 -6.69 -20.96 3.97
CA TYR A 378 -6.02 -19.66 4.05
C TYR A 378 -4.50 -19.87 4.13
N PRO A 379 -3.68 -19.01 3.50
CA PRO A 379 -2.22 -19.15 3.59
C PRO A 379 -1.73 -19.17 5.04
N THR A 380 -0.87 -20.12 5.37
CA THR A 380 -0.21 -20.17 6.68
C THR A 380 0.77 -19.01 6.83
N THR A 381 1.14 -18.66 8.07
CA THR A 381 2.18 -17.65 8.36
C THR A 381 3.45 -17.90 7.54
N ARG A 382 3.91 -19.13 7.45
CA ARG A 382 5.10 -19.49 6.68
C ARG A 382 4.92 -19.25 5.18
N GLN A 383 3.76 -19.56 4.62
CA GLN A 383 3.46 -19.32 3.21
C GLN A 383 3.40 -17.83 2.90
N LEU A 384 2.73 -17.02 3.75
CA LEU A 384 2.70 -15.56 3.64
C LEU A 384 4.12 -14.96 3.66
N GLN A 385 4.95 -15.40 4.61
CA GLN A 385 6.34 -14.95 4.70
C GLN A 385 7.19 -15.40 3.52
N THR A 386 6.94 -16.59 2.98
CA THR A 386 7.62 -17.07 1.77
C THR A 386 7.25 -16.21 0.57
N MET A 387 5.96 -15.97 0.33
CA MET A 387 5.50 -15.10 -0.76
C MET A 387 6.08 -13.69 -0.63
N LEU A 388 6.07 -13.10 0.58
CA LEU A 388 6.64 -11.77 0.82
C LEU A 388 8.14 -11.73 0.50
N ARG A 389 8.91 -12.71 1.02
CA ARG A 389 10.35 -12.80 0.80
C ARG A 389 10.67 -12.92 -0.68
N ASP A 390 10.01 -13.84 -1.36
CA ASP A 390 10.29 -14.14 -2.76
C ASP A 390 9.91 -12.95 -3.66
N ALA A 391 8.76 -12.31 -3.42
CA ALA A 391 8.39 -11.08 -4.12
C ALA A 391 9.40 -9.94 -3.87
N ALA A 392 9.80 -9.70 -2.62
CA ALA A 392 10.74 -8.63 -2.27
C ALA A 392 12.13 -8.85 -2.88
N THR A 393 12.61 -10.11 -2.89
CA THR A 393 13.97 -10.45 -3.34
C THR A 393 14.08 -10.50 -4.86
N ASP A 394 13.10 -11.13 -5.52
CA ASP A 394 13.22 -11.49 -6.93
C ASP A 394 12.56 -10.45 -7.84
N ALA A 395 11.40 -9.89 -7.47
CA ALA A 395 10.80 -8.79 -8.23
C ALA A 395 11.46 -7.43 -7.95
N LYS A 396 12.03 -7.23 -6.75
CA LYS A 396 12.51 -5.92 -6.28
C LYS A 396 11.50 -4.82 -6.59
N PRO A 397 10.24 -5.01 -6.21
CA PRO A 397 9.16 -4.19 -6.71
C PRO A 397 9.17 -2.82 -6.04
N LYS A 398 8.56 -1.85 -6.71
CA LYS A 398 8.29 -0.53 -6.14
C LYS A 398 7.27 -0.59 -5.00
N ILE A 399 6.36 -1.58 -5.07
CA ILE A 399 5.31 -1.83 -4.08
C ILE A 399 4.89 -3.29 -4.15
N ILE A 400 4.53 -3.85 -2.99
CA ILE A 400 3.88 -5.16 -2.87
C ILE A 400 2.47 -4.93 -2.38
N PHE A 401 1.48 -5.44 -3.10
CA PHE A 401 0.09 -5.47 -2.68
C PHE A 401 -0.30 -6.82 -2.10
N TRP A 402 -1.33 -6.80 -1.26
CA TRP A 402 -1.99 -7.98 -0.73
C TRP A 402 -3.48 -7.93 -1.10
N TYR A 403 -3.94 -8.98 -1.75
CA TYR A 403 -5.34 -9.17 -2.06
C TYR A 403 -5.93 -10.13 -1.04
N ASP A 404 -6.80 -9.75 -0.11
CA ASP A 404 -7.22 -8.39 0.16
C ASP A 404 -7.57 -8.18 1.66
N TYR A 405 -8.00 -6.98 2.05
CA TYR A 405 -8.37 -6.64 3.42
C TYR A 405 -9.60 -7.44 3.89
N TRP A 406 -10.71 -7.38 3.13
CA TRP A 406 -11.99 -7.95 3.57
C TRP A 406 -11.94 -9.47 3.65
N ASP A 407 -11.22 -10.13 2.78
CA ASP A 407 -11.06 -11.58 2.81
C ASP A 407 -10.25 -12.05 4.01
N ALA A 408 -9.16 -11.35 4.34
CA ALA A 408 -8.38 -11.63 5.52
C ALA A 408 -9.20 -11.44 6.81
N VAL A 409 -10.06 -10.42 6.85
CA VAL A 409 -10.94 -10.15 8.00
C VAL A 409 -12.09 -11.16 8.06
N ASN A 410 -12.77 -11.41 6.95
CA ASN A 410 -13.90 -12.36 6.89
C ASN A 410 -13.48 -13.80 7.18
N ALA A 411 -12.25 -14.19 6.81
CA ALA A 411 -11.67 -15.47 7.20
C ALA A 411 -11.24 -15.52 8.68
N GLY A 412 -11.36 -14.42 9.44
CA GLY A 412 -10.87 -14.33 10.82
C GLY A 412 -9.33 -14.36 10.92
N GLN A 413 -8.63 -14.07 9.84
CA GLN A 413 -7.17 -14.21 9.74
C GLN A 413 -6.41 -12.88 9.82
N TRP A 414 -7.09 -11.74 9.91
CA TRP A 414 -6.48 -10.41 9.88
C TRP A 414 -5.26 -10.28 10.82
N THR A 415 -5.42 -10.65 12.09
CA THR A 415 -4.33 -10.56 13.08
C THR A 415 -3.15 -11.46 12.73
N ASN A 416 -3.41 -12.68 12.24
CA ASN A 416 -2.37 -13.62 11.85
C ASN A 416 -1.67 -13.16 10.57
N PHE A 417 -2.43 -12.66 9.61
CA PHE A 417 -1.94 -12.07 8.38
C PHE A 417 -1.01 -10.89 8.67
N VAL A 418 -1.48 -9.87 9.40
CA VAL A 418 -0.68 -8.69 9.75
C VAL A 418 0.61 -9.10 10.47
N ARG A 419 0.52 -10.05 11.41
CA ARG A 419 1.70 -10.56 12.12
C ARG A 419 2.69 -11.26 11.18
N ALA A 420 2.21 -11.91 10.14
CA ALA A 420 3.06 -12.61 9.17
C ALA A 420 3.80 -11.65 8.24
N VAL A 421 3.11 -10.61 7.73
CA VAL A 421 3.60 -9.77 6.63
C VAL A 421 4.08 -8.38 7.08
N ASN A 422 3.52 -7.86 8.16
CA ASN A 422 3.87 -6.57 8.76
C ASN A 422 4.18 -6.69 10.25
N PRO A 423 5.00 -7.65 10.71
CA PRO A 423 5.26 -7.82 12.14
C PRO A 423 5.84 -6.56 12.76
N GLN A 424 6.46 -5.71 11.94
CA GLN A 424 7.26 -4.57 12.40
C GLN A 424 7.50 -3.59 11.25
N HIS A 425 6.59 -2.71 11.01
CA HIS A 425 6.89 -1.58 10.14
C HIS A 425 7.67 -0.50 10.89
N PRO A 426 8.64 0.17 10.23
CA PRO A 426 9.15 1.40 10.77
C PRO A 426 7.97 2.37 10.90
N CYS A 427 7.54 2.63 12.13
CA CYS A 427 6.53 3.64 12.38
C CYS A 427 7.04 4.98 11.86
N LYS A 428 6.44 5.49 10.80
CA LYS A 428 6.65 6.89 10.39
C LYS A 428 5.87 7.75 11.38
N ARG A 429 6.56 8.51 12.21
CA ARG A 429 5.97 9.61 12.96
C ARG A 429 5.96 10.88 12.13
#